data_3de957730ceb78bac34a8d7eda11880d
#
_entry.id   3de957730ceb78bac34a8d7eda11880d
#
_cell.length_a   1.000
_cell.length_b   1.000
_cell.length_c   1.000
_cell.angle_alpha   90.00
_cell.angle_beta   90.00
_cell.angle_gamma   90.00
#
_symmetry.space_group_name_H-M   'P 1'
#
loop_
_entity.id
_entity.type
_entity.pdbx_description
1 polymer ?
#
loop_
_entity_poly.entity_id
_entity_poly.type
_entity_poly.pdbx_seq_one_letter_code
_entity_poly.pdbx_strand_id
1 'polypeptide(L)'
;MRRRGVAPADMRWVLGGVEQPGRKERIAVKPPAGIPVEAAPPDTSLSDLLVAGEIDALLSPHMPHVFRRRDPRVARLFPDFWNVEREYYLKHKVFPIMHVVAIKREVYERHPWIAVSLYKAFCQAKDLAVERMYDSDALTVSLAWLVGYWEQERALRGDDLWSYGFHNNRHDLDTLKRHLQEQDLLERDFALEDAFAPSTLETFRQ
;
A
#
# COMPACT_ATOMS: atom_id res chain seq x y z
N MET A 1 11.40 -8.86 7.09
CA MET A 1 11.73 -10.23 7.55
C MET A 1 13.23 -10.49 7.61
N ARG A 2 14.04 -10.19 6.60
CA ARG A 2 15.52 -10.35 6.65
C ARG A 2 16.20 -9.77 7.92
N ARG A 3 15.66 -8.70 8.51
CA ARG A 3 16.20 -8.11 9.75
C ARG A 3 15.97 -8.96 11.02
N ARG A 4 15.15 -10.02 10.93
CA ARG A 4 14.89 -10.96 12.04
C ARG A 4 15.43 -12.36 11.79
N GLY A 5 16.32 -12.51 10.80
CA GLY A 5 17.02 -13.76 10.51
C GLY A 5 16.19 -14.80 9.75
N VAL A 6 15.01 -14.44 9.22
CA VAL A 6 14.18 -15.35 8.40
C VAL A 6 14.23 -14.87 6.94
N ALA A 7 14.70 -15.72 6.05
CA ALA A 7 14.70 -15.47 4.61
C ALA A 7 13.37 -15.92 3.96
N PRO A 8 12.97 -15.34 2.81
CA PRO A 8 11.79 -15.81 2.09
C PRO A 8 11.85 -17.29 1.69
N ALA A 9 13.04 -17.83 1.43
CA ALA A 9 13.24 -19.25 1.11
C ALA A 9 13.08 -20.19 2.31
N ASP A 10 13.10 -19.66 3.55
CA ASP A 10 12.87 -20.43 4.77
C ASP A 10 11.38 -20.63 5.06
N MET A 11 10.51 -20.02 4.24
CA MET A 11 9.07 -20.04 4.40
C MET A 11 8.38 -20.78 3.25
N ARG A 12 7.30 -21.48 3.58
CA ARG A 12 6.35 -22.01 2.62
C ARG A 12 5.30 -20.93 2.33
N TRP A 13 5.11 -20.60 1.08
CA TRP A 13 4.17 -19.58 0.65
C TRP A 13 2.90 -20.21 0.08
N VAL A 14 1.74 -19.81 0.58
CA VAL A 14 0.44 -20.26 0.13
C VAL A 14 -0.34 -19.07 -0.44
N LEU A 15 -0.77 -19.16 -1.70
CA LEU A 15 -1.60 -18.15 -2.37
C LEU A 15 -3.05 -18.60 -2.41
N GLY A 16 -3.97 -17.70 -2.08
CA GLY A 16 -5.40 -17.99 -2.11
C GLY A 16 -6.26 -16.79 -1.77
N GLY A 17 -7.56 -16.98 -1.81
CA GLY A 17 -8.50 -15.96 -1.36
C GLY A 17 -8.53 -15.87 0.17
N VAL A 18 -8.49 -14.62 0.69
CA VAL A 18 -8.52 -14.39 2.14
C VAL A 18 -9.78 -14.95 2.78
N GLU A 19 -10.94 -14.67 2.16
CA GLU A 19 -12.26 -15.07 2.66
C GLU A 19 -13.01 -15.98 1.70
N GLN A 20 -12.63 -15.99 0.42
CA GLN A 20 -13.32 -16.75 -0.63
C GLN A 20 -12.40 -17.84 -1.15
N PRO A 21 -12.73 -19.13 -0.92
CA PRO A 21 -12.01 -20.24 -1.50
C PRO A 21 -11.90 -20.15 -3.02
N GLY A 22 -10.84 -20.72 -3.59
CA GLY A 22 -10.66 -20.81 -5.04
C GLY A 22 -10.38 -19.48 -5.78
N ARG A 23 -10.28 -18.36 -5.08
CA ARG A 23 -9.95 -17.08 -5.69
C ARG A 23 -8.50 -17.10 -6.20
N LYS A 24 -8.32 -16.72 -7.46
CA LYS A 24 -7.01 -16.61 -8.11
C LYS A 24 -6.59 -15.15 -8.19
N GLU A 25 -5.28 -14.93 -8.16
CA GLU A 25 -4.71 -13.61 -8.41
C GLU A 25 -5.04 -13.13 -9.84
N ARG A 26 -5.32 -11.82 -9.98
CA ARG A 26 -5.63 -11.22 -11.29
C ARG A 26 -4.41 -11.11 -12.18
N ILE A 27 -3.24 -10.96 -11.58
CA ILE A 27 -1.95 -10.83 -12.26
C ILE A 27 -1.13 -12.03 -11.83
N ALA A 28 -0.74 -12.85 -12.80
CA ALA A 28 0.18 -13.96 -12.55
C ALA A 28 1.58 -13.38 -12.30
N VAL A 29 2.06 -13.52 -11.08
CA VAL A 29 3.42 -13.16 -10.71
C VAL A 29 4.26 -14.44 -10.67
N LYS A 30 5.39 -14.45 -11.39
CA LYS A 30 6.33 -15.56 -11.32
C LYS A 30 7.16 -15.42 -10.04
N PRO A 31 7.11 -16.41 -9.12
CA PRO A 31 7.92 -16.35 -7.93
C PRO A 31 9.41 -16.33 -8.27
N PRO A 32 10.26 -15.66 -7.48
CA PRO A 32 11.70 -15.75 -7.61
C PRO A 32 12.20 -17.21 -7.50
N ALA A 33 13.32 -17.51 -8.17
CA ALA A 33 13.89 -18.84 -8.12
C ALA A 33 14.21 -19.27 -6.67
N GLY A 34 13.82 -20.49 -6.33
CA GLY A 34 14.06 -21.04 -4.97
C GLY A 34 13.04 -20.62 -3.91
N ILE A 35 12.00 -19.89 -4.27
CA ILE A 35 10.88 -19.57 -3.36
C ILE A 35 9.73 -20.53 -3.66
N PRO A 36 9.43 -21.50 -2.76
CA PRO A 36 8.29 -22.41 -2.94
C PRO A 36 6.97 -21.66 -2.75
N VAL A 37 6.13 -21.66 -3.77
CA VAL A 37 4.79 -21.06 -3.73
C VAL A 37 3.77 -22.07 -4.21
N GLU A 38 2.74 -22.31 -3.44
CA GLU A 38 1.65 -23.25 -3.76
C GLU A 38 0.28 -22.56 -3.67
N ALA A 39 -0.71 -23.13 -4.33
CA ALA A 39 -2.08 -22.66 -4.20
C ALA A 39 -2.74 -23.26 -2.96
N ALA A 40 -3.57 -22.47 -2.28
CA ALA A 40 -4.45 -22.99 -1.24
C ALA A 40 -5.42 -24.05 -1.82
N PRO A 41 -5.91 -25.00 -1.00
CA PRO A 41 -6.95 -25.92 -1.41
C PRO A 41 -8.15 -25.16 -2.00
N PRO A 42 -8.82 -25.70 -3.03
CA PRO A 42 -9.83 -24.99 -3.79
C PRO A 42 -11.11 -24.68 -2.99
N ASP A 43 -11.33 -25.37 -1.90
CA ASP A 43 -12.49 -25.27 -1.02
C ASP A 43 -12.20 -24.56 0.31
N THR A 44 -10.98 -24.08 0.53
CA THR A 44 -10.54 -23.52 1.81
C THR A 44 -10.01 -22.09 1.62
N SER A 45 -10.40 -21.17 2.49
CA SER A 45 -9.88 -19.80 2.50
C SER A 45 -8.58 -19.69 3.30
N LEU A 46 -7.78 -18.64 3.05
CA LEU A 46 -6.58 -18.38 3.86
C LEU A 46 -6.93 -18.05 5.32
N SER A 47 -8.08 -17.45 5.57
CA SER A 47 -8.59 -17.24 6.94
C SER A 47 -8.87 -18.55 7.67
N ASP A 48 -9.42 -19.55 6.98
CA ASP A 48 -9.67 -20.86 7.56
C ASP A 48 -8.37 -21.61 7.84
N LEU A 49 -7.41 -21.59 6.90
CA LEU A 49 -6.07 -22.18 7.09
C LEU A 49 -5.33 -21.55 8.28
N LEU A 50 -5.44 -20.23 8.46
CA LEU A 50 -4.85 -19.53 9.60
C LEU A 50 -5.46 -19.97 10.93
N VAL A 51 -6.78 -20.08 11.00
CA VAL A 51 -7.50 -20.49 12.21
C VAL A 51 -7.25 -21.97 12.52
N ALA A 52 -7.10 -22.82 11.50
CA ALA A 52 -6.75 -24.22 11.64
C ALA A 52 -5.28 -24.45 12.05
N GLY A 53 -4.43 -23.41 11.94
CA GLY A 53 -2.98 -23.53 12.21
C GLY A 53 -2.21 -24.22 11.08
N GLU A 54 -2.80 -24.30 9.88
CA GLU A 54 -2.15 -24.86 8.69
C GLU A 54 -1.21 -23.86 8.02
N ILE A 55 -1.40 -22.55 8.28
CA ILE A 55 -0.47 -21.49 8.02
C ILE A 55 -0.22 -20.69 9.30
N ASP A 56 1.02 -20.22 9.49
CA ASP A 56 1.43 -19.51 10.71
C ASP A 56 1.14 -18.01 10.64
N ALA A 57 1.05 -17.45 9.44
CA ALA A 57 0.83 -16.01 9.22
C ALA A 57 0.09 -15.74 7.92
N LEU A 58 -0.68 -14.66 7.91
CA LEU A 58 -1.40 -14.15 6.74
C LEU A 58 -0.95 -12.71 6.43
N LEU A 59 -0.52 -12.48 5.18
CA LEU A 59 -0.26 -11.16 4.62
C LEU A 59 -1.40 -10.79 3.67
N SER A 60 -2.13 -9.72 3.97
CA SER A 60 -3.27 -9.29 3.17
C SER A 60 -3.48 -7.79 3.24
N PRO A 61 -3.89 -7.12 2.14
CA PRO A 61 -4.35 -5.75 2.17
C PRO A 61 -5.74 -5.59 2.85
N HIS A 62 -6.49 -6.70 2.96
CA HIS A 62 -7.79 -6.72 3.60
C HIS A 62 -7.70 -7.33 5.00
N MET A 63 -8.37 -6.71 5.95
CA MET A 63 -8.45 -7.24 7.31
C MET A 63 -9.29 -8.53 7.32
N PRO A 64 -8.71 -9.68 7.73
CA PRO A 64 -9.43 -10.94 7.82
C PRO A 64 -10.63 -10.86 8.77
N HIS A 65 -11.75 -11.51 8.40
CA HIS A 65 -12.95 -11.47 9.24
C HIS A 65 -12.72 -12.12 10.60
N VAL A 66 -11.88 -13.14 10.69
CA VAL A 66 -11.48 -13.82 11.93
C VAL A 66 -10.79 -12.84 12.90
N PHE A 67 -9.93 -11.96 12.39
CA PHE A 67 -9.33 -10.89 13.19
C PHE A 67 -10.37 -9.84 13.61
N ARG A 68 -11.26 -9.44 12.70
CA ARG A 68 -12.34 -8.48 12.98
C ARG A 68 -13.31 -8.95 14.05
N ARG A 69 -13.59 -10.27 14.08
CA ARG A 69 -14.41 -10.91 15.12
C ARG A 69 -13.66 -11.15 16.44
N ARG A 70 -12.39 -10.75 16.53
CA ARG A 70 -11.53 -10.93 17.70
C ARG A 70 -11.36 -12.41 18.09
N ASP A 71 -11.18 -13.29 17.10
CA ASP A 71 -10.87 -14.68 17.37
C ASP A 71 -9.55 -14.77 18.17
N PRO A 72 -9.54 -15.41 19.36
CA PRO A 72 -8.36 -15.44 20.22
C PRO A 72 -7.16 -16.19 19.64
N ARG A 73 -7.34 -16.95 18.56
CA ARG A 73 -6.28 -17.66 17.85
C ARG A 73 -5.51 -16.78 16.90
N VAL A 74 -6.02 -15.57 16.60
CA VAL A 74 -5.44 -14.66 15.60
C VAL A 74 -5.07 -13.34 16.23
N ALA A 75 -3.82 -12.92 16.06
CA ALA A 75 -3.30 -11.67 16.58
C ALA A 75 -2.47 -10.92 15.50
N ARG A 76 -2.18 -9.65 15.74
CA ARG A 76 -1.23 -8.91 14.91
C ARG A 76 0.19 -9.45 15.12
N LEU A 77 0.93 -9.62 14.03
CA LEU A 77 2.35 -9.99 14.08
C LEU A 77 3.17 -8.92 14.84
N PHE A 78 2.78 -7.67 14.73
CA PHE A 78 3.35 -6.54 15.47
C PHE A 78 2.24 -5.91 16.32
N PRO A 79 2.08 -6.32 17.60
CA PRO A 79 1.04 -5.75 18.47
C PRO A 79 1.14 -4.23 18.60
N ASP A 80 2.36 -3.72 18.77
CA ASP A 80 2.65 -2.28 18.80
C ASP A 80 3.03 -1.75 17.40
N PHE A 81 2.17 -2.03 16.40
CA PHE A 81 2.40 -1.65 15.00
C PHE A 81 2.58 -0.13 14.84
N TRP A 82 1.89 0.66 15.63
CA TRP A 82 1.95 2.11 15.61
C TRP A 82 3.39 2.62 15.81
N ASN A 83 4.05 2.21 16.89
CA ASN A 83 5.43 2.62 17.15
C ASN A 83 6.42 1.99 16.15
N VAL A 84 6.22 0.73 15.77
CA VAL A 84 7.06 0.03 14.79
C VAL A 84 7.05 0.76 13.44
N GLU A 85 5.87 1.19 12.96
CA GLU A 85 5.73 1.92 11.69
C GLU A 85 6.31 3.34 11.79
N ARG A 86 6.12 4.03 12.91
CA ARG A 86 6.72 5.35 13.16
C ARG A 86 8.25 5.30 13.17
N GLU A 87 8.84 4.33 13.87
CA GLU A 87 10.29 4.11 13.88
C GLU A 87 10.82 3.79 12.48
N TYR A 88 10.09 2.97 11.72
CA TYR A 88 10.42 2.68 10.34
C TYR A 88 10.44 3.95 9.49
N TYR A 89 9.39 4.77 9.58
CA TYR A 89 9.31 6.05 8.87
C TYR A 89 10.41 7.01 9.30
N LEU A 90 10.65 7.18 10.59
CA LEU A 90 11.73 8.07 11.09
C LEU A 90 13.09 7.69 10.54
N LYS A 91 13.35 6.37 10.43
CA LYS A 91 14.62 5.82 9.97
C LYS A 91 14.79 5.86 8.46
N HIS A 92 13.74 5.55 7.71
CA HIS A 92 13.81 5.32 6.26
C HIS A 92 13.17 6.42 5.43
N LYS A 93 12.35 7.26 6.05
CA LYS A 93 11.54 8.30 5.40
C LYS A 93 10.69 7.77 4.25
N VAL A 94 10.30 6.50 4.32
CA VAL A 94 9.44 5.82 3.35
C VAL A 94 8.02 5.74 3.90
N PHE A 95 7.07 6.26 3.13
CA PHE A 95 5.64 6.08 3.36
C PHE A 95 5.05 5.45 2.08
N PRO A 96 4.73 4.15 2.08
CA PRO A 96 4.39 3.43 0.86
C PRO A 96 3.21 4.04 0.11
N ILE A 97 3.39 4.29 -1.18
CA ILE A 97 2.33 4.74 -2.07
C ILE A 97 1.31 3.61 -2.23
N MET A 98 0.04 3.91 -1.91
CA MET A 98 -1.04 2.92 -1.96
C MET A 98 -1.61 2.76 -3.37
N HIS A 99 -1.77 3.85 -4.11
CA HIS A 99 -2.46 3.88 -5.40
C HIS A 99 -1.85 4.91 -6.35
N VAL A 100 -2.04 4.65 -7.64
CA VAL A 100 -1.82 5.61 -8.71
C VAL A 100 -3.08 5.71 -9.57
N VAL A 101 -3.27 6.86 -10.20
CA VAL A 101 -4.33 7.04 -11.19
C VAL A 101 -3.79 6.66 -12.56
N ALA A 102 -4.39 5.69 -13.21
CA ALA A 102 -4.00 5.25 -14.55
C ALA A 102 -4.98 5.82 -15.59
N ILE A 103 -4.43 6.39 -16.66
CA ILE A 103 -5.17 6.87 -17.82
C ILE A 103 -4.85 5.94 -19.00
N LYS A 104 -5.87 5.50 -19.75
CA LYS A 104 -5.63 4.74 -20.97
C LYS A 104 -4.77 5.57 -21.93
N ARG A 105 -3.73 4.96 -22.51
CA ARG A 105 -2.80 5.63 -23.43
C ARG A 105 -3.53 6.34 -24.56
N GLU A 106 -4.46 5.68 -25.21
CA GLU A 106 -5.27 6.25 -26.30
C GLU A 106 -6.05 7.51 -25.90
N VAL A 107 -6.50 7.59 -24.63
CA VAL A 107 -7.19 8.78 -24.12
C VAL A 107 -6.20 9.90 -23.87
N TYR A 108 -5.05 9.57 -23.27
CA TYR A 108 -4.00 10.54 -23.01
C TYR A 108 -3.42 11.13 -24.30
N GLU A 109 -3.16 10.32 -25.31
CA GLU A 109 -2.63 10.77 -26.60
C GLU A 109 -3.60 11.71 -27.34
N ARG A 110 -4.91 11.45 -27.26
CA ARG A 110 -5.93 12.35 -27.83
C ARG A 110 -6.18 13.60 -27.02
N HIS A 111 -5.96 13.53 -25.70
CA HIS A 111 -6.29 14.60 -24.75
C HIS A 111 -5.18 14.76 -23.70
N PRO A 112 -3.96 15.21 -24.06
CA PRO A 112 -2.83 15.26 -23.13
C PRO A 112 -3.07 16.14 -21.88
N TRP A 113 -3.96 17.13 -22.00
CA TRP A 113 -4.34 18.02 -20.91
C TRP A 113 -5.06 17.32 -19.76
N ILE A 114 -5.66 16.13 -19.99
CA ILE A 114 -6.46 15.41 -19.01
C ILE A 114 -5.65 15.02 -17.77
N ALA A 115 -4.38 14.68 -17.95
CA ALA A 115 -3.51 14.27 -16.85
C ALA A 115 -3.30 15.40 -15.84
N VAL A 116 -2.99 16.61 -16.32
CA VAL A 116 -2.81 17.79 -15.46
C VAL A 116 -4.13 18.22 -14.82
N SER A 117 -5.24 18.17 -15.58
CA SER A 117 -6.55 18.54 -15.05
C SER A 117 -7.00 17.60 -13.93
N LEU A 118 -6.80 16.30 -14.10
CA LEU A 118 -7.09 15.31 -13.05
C LEU A 118 -6.18 15.51 -11.84
N TYR A 119 -4.88 15.73 -12.05
CA TYR A 119 -3.94 16.01 -10.96
C TYR A 119 -4.41 17.19 -10.11
N LYS A 120 -4.75 18.32 -10.74
CA LYS A 120 -5.28 19.50 -10.04
C LYS A 120 -6.57 19.21 -9.30
N ALA A 121 -7.51 18.51 -9.95
CA ALA A 121 -8.77 18.15 -9.31
C ALA A 121 -8.58 17.26 -8.08
N PHE A 122 -7.66 16.29 -8.13
CA PHE A 122 -7.33 15.46 -6.98
C PHE A 122 -6.64 16.25 -5.86
N CYS A 123 -5.75 17.19 -6.19
CA CYS A 123 -5.16 18.10 -5.20
C CYS A 123 -6.25 18.90 -4.47
N GLN A 124 -7.14 19.55 -5.22
CA GLN A 124 -8.26 20.30 -4.63
C GLN A 124 -9.18 19.42 -3.76
N ALA A 125 -9.49 18.21 -4.23
CA ALA A 125 -10.30 17.27 -3.46
C ALA A 125 -9.61 16.85 -2.15
N LYS A 126 -8.28 16.66 -2.19
CA LYS A 126 -7.46 16.38 -1.00
C LYS A 126 -7.53 17.55 -0.02
N ASP A 127 -7.33 18.79 -0.48
CA ASP A 127 -7.34 19.97 0.37
C ASP A 127 -8.69 20.15 1.06
N LEU A 128 -9.80 19.98 0.33
CA LEU A 128 -11.15 19.95 0.91
C LEU A 128 -11.35 18.84 1.94
N ALA A 129 -10.78 17.65 1.69
CA ALA A 129 -10.87 16.54 2.65
C ALA A 129 -10.08 16.84 3.93
N VAL A 130 -8.91 17.45 3.81
CA VAL A 130 -8.07 17.88 4.95
C VAL A 130 -8.79 18.97 5.76
N GLU A 131 -9.37 19.98 5.10
CA GLU A 131 -10.13 21.03 5.75
C GLU A 131 -11.29 20.45 6.58
N ARG A 132 -12.04 19.51 6.00
CA ARG A 132 -13.16 18.84 6.68
C ARG A 132 -12.75 17.98 7.87
N MET A 133 -11.49 17.57 7.98
CA MET A 133 -11.01 16.81 9.14
C MET A 133 -10.92 17.68 10.40
N TYR A 134 -10.80 19.01 10.25
CA TYR A 134 -10.83 19.97 11.34
C TYR A 134 -12.22 20.52 11.66
N ASP A 135 -13.23 20.16 10.89
CA ASP A 135 -14.61 20.57 11.16
C ASP A 135 -15.17 19.76 12.34
N SER A 136 -15.21 20.42 13.52
CA SER A 136 -15.72 19.81 14.74
C SER A 136 -17.24 19.85 14.84
N ASP A 137 -17.93 20.66 14.01
CA ASP A 137 -19.38 20.81 14.03
C ASP A 137 -20.08 19.70 13.22
N ALA A 138 -19.39 19.22 12.17
CA ALA A 138 -19.88 18.15 11.31
C ALA A 138 -18.81 17.10 11.05
N LEU A 139 -18.63 16.19 12.00
CA LEU A 139 -17.60 15.15 11.93
C LEU A 139 -17.74 14.30 10.68
N THR A 140 -16.70 14.28 9.86
CA THR A 140 -16.61 13.42 8.67
C THR A 140 -16.53 11.93 9.04
N VAL A 141 -15.90 11.63 10.18
CA VAL A 141 -15.72 10.28 10.72
C VAL A 141 -16.02 10.31 12.20
N SER A 142 -16.78 9.32 12.70
CA SER A 142 -17.15 9.20 14.12
C SER A 142 -15.98 8.71 14.98
N LEU A 143 -14.85 9.44 14.98
CA LEU A 143 -13.69 9.18 15.80
C LEU A 143 -13.42 10.40 16.70
N ALA A 144 -13.63 10.24 18.00
CA ALA A 144 -13.50 11.33 18.98
C ALA A 144 -12.11 11.99 19.02
N TRP A 145 -11.07 11.25 18.70
CA TRP A 145 -9.67 11.72 18.75
C TRP A 145 -9.06 11.95 17.35
N LEU A 146 -9.89 12.10 16.32
CA LEU A 146 -9.42 12.27 14.94
C LEU A 146 -8.45 13.44 14.80
N VAL A 147 -8.79 14.61 15.32
CA VAL A 147 -7.94 15.81 15.25
C VAL A 147 -6.60 15.57 15.96
N GLY A 148 -6.63 14.97 17.16
CA GLY A 148 -5.40 14.65 17.88
C GLY A 148 -4.48 13.67 17.15
N TYR A 149 -5.03 12.66 16.47
CA TYR A 149 -4.26 11.75 15.62
C TYR A 149 -3.68 12.48 14.40
N TRP A 150 -4.45 13.34 13.78
CA TRP A 150 -3.99 14.15 12.66
C TRP A 150 -2.82 15.08 13.05
N GLU A 151 -2.91 15.74 14.20
CA GLU A 151 -1.82 16.59 14.72
C GLU A 151 -0.55 15.80 15.02
N GLN A 152 -0.68 14.59 15.57
CA GLN A 152 0.46 13.70 15.79
C GLN A 152 1.14 13.28 14.47
N GLU A 153 0.36 12.98 13.43
CA GLU A 153 0.89 12.67 12.11
C GLU A 153 1.59 13.89 11.50
N ARG A 154 1.01 15.08 11.61
CA ARG A 154 1.63 16.33 11.13
C ARG A 154 2.96 16.60 11.82
N ALA A 155 3.03 16.41 13.12
CA ALA A 155 4.28 16.57 13.88
C ALA A 155 5.37 15.58 13.42
N LEU A 156 4.98 14.42 12.95
CA LEU A 156 5.91 13.38 12.45
C LEU A 156 6.36 13.60 11.02
N ARG A 157 5.43 14.00 10.12
CA ARG A 157 5.58 13.93 8.66
C ARG A 157 5.48 15.27 7.95
N GLY A 158 5.14 16.34 8.65
CA GLY A 158 4.90 17.67 8.08
C GLY A 158 3.43 17.89 7.72
N ASP A 159 3.15 19.02 7.07
CA ASP A 159 1.79 19.47 6.82
C ASP A 159 1.09 18.69 5.68
N ASP A 160 1.82 18.25 4.67
CA ASP A 160 1.28 17.45 3.57
C ASP A 160 1.44 15.96 3.83
N LEU A 161 0.52 15.40 4.61
CA LEU A 161 0.57 13.99 5.04
C LEU A 161 0.36 13.00 3.88
N TRP A 162 -0.30 13.44 2.80
CA TRP A 162 -0.62 12.60 1.65
C TRP A 162 -0.18 13.29 0.36
N SER A 163 1.14 13.39 0.21
CA SER A 163 1.76 14.15 -0.87
C SER A 163 1.44 13.58 -2.24
N TYR A 164 0.99 14.44 -3.15
CA TYR A 164 0.78 14.11 -4.56
C TYR A 164 1.94 14.60 -5.42
N GLY A 165 2.12 13.97 -6.57
CA GLY A 165 3.11 14.34 -7.57
C GLY A 165 4.35 13.47 -7.57
N PHE A 166 4.99 13.40 -8.73
CA PHE A 166 6.15 12.54 -8.99
C PHE A 166 7.36 12.91 -8.10
N HIS A 167 7.75 14.16 -8.09
CA HIS A 167 8.96 14.61 -7.38
C HIS A 167 8.82 14.44 -5.85
N ASN A 168 7.66 14.78 -5.31
CA ASN A 168 7.40 14.65 -3.88
C ASN A 168 7.47 13.20 -3.40
N ASN A 169 7.16 12.26 -4.29
CA ASN A 169 7.15 10.82 -4.00
C ASN A 169 8.36 10.07 -4.58
N ARG A 170 9.36 10.79 -5.10
CA ARG A 170 10.52 10.18 -5.77
C ARG A 170 11.22 9.15 -4.90
N HIS A 171 11.45 9.44 -3.63
CA HIS A 171 12.10 8.54 -2.69
C HIS A 171 11.33 7.23 -2.50
N ASP A 172 10.01 7.31 -2.39
CA ASP A 172 9.13 6.14 -2.25
C ASP A 172 9.10 5.30 -3.54
N LEU A 173 9.04 5.97 -4.70
CA LEU A 173 9.09 5.32 -6.02
C LEU A 173 10.43 4.61 -6.26
N ASP A 174 11.56 5.25 -5.97
CA ASP A 174 12.90 4.64 -6.07
C ASP A 174 13.01 3.43 -5.13
N THR A 175 12.45 3.53 -3.93
CA THR A 175 12.44 2.43 -2.95
C THR A 175 11.58 1.27 -3.44
N LEU A 176 10.41 1.55 -3.99
CA LEU A 176 9.55 0.52 -4.59
C LEU A 176 10.25 -0.17 -5.76
N LYS A 177 10.82 0.60 -6.71
CA LYS A 177 11.54 0.06 -7.86
C LYS A 177 12.67 -0.88 -7.42
N ARG A 178 13.48 -0.44 -6.45
CA ARG A 178 14.55 -1.28 -5.87
C ARG A 178 14.01 -2.58 -5.28
N HIS A 179 12.91 -2.53 -4.52
CA HIS A 179 12.30 -3.73 -3.94
C HIS A 179 11.75 -4.68 -5.00
N LEU A 180 11.19 -4.15 -6.10
CA LEU A 180 10.75 -4.97 -7.22
C LEU A 180 11.93 -5.67 -7.92
N GLN A 181 13.06 -4.97 -8.09
CA GLN A 181 14.30 -5.54 -8.62
C GLN A 181 14.87 -6.63 -7.69
N GLU A 182 14.95 -6.36 -6.38
CA GLU A 182 15.45 -7.32 -5.38
C GLU A 182 14.60 -8.59 -5.28
N GLN A 183 13.35 -8.53 -5.72
CA GLN A 183 12.39 -9.63 -5.67
C GLN A 183 12.15 -10.29 -7.03
N ASP A 184 12.95 -9.95 -8.07
CA ASP A 184 12.80 -10.43 -9.46
C ASP A 184 11.38 -10.21 -10.04
N LEU A 185 10.70 -9.13 -9.61
CA LEU A 185 9.37 -8.76 -10.08
C LEU A 185 9.40 -7.81 -11.29
N LEU A 186 10.57 -7.31 -11.67
CA LEU A 186 10.76 -6.50 -12.87
C LEU A 186 11.38 -7.36 -13.98
N GLU A 187 10.68 -7.50 -15.09
CA GLU A 187 11.18 -8.18 -16.28
C GLU A 187 12.29 -7.37 -16.99
N ARG A 188 12.23 -6.05 -16.87
CA ARG A 188 13.21 -5.11 -17.42
C ARG A 188 13.33 -3.87 -16.57
N ASP A 189 14.48 -3.26 -16.59
CA ASP A 189 14.67 -1.94 -15.98
C ASP A 189 14.02 -0.83 -16.84
N PHE A 190 13.56 0.23 -16.19
CA PHE A 190 12.95 1.40 -16.83
C PHE A 190 13.21 2.67 -16.03
N ALA A 191 13.18 3.83 -16.68
CA ALA A 191 13.18 5.09 -15.97
C ALA A 191 11.82 5.32 -15.31
N LEU A 192 11.79 5.72 -14.05
CA LEU A 192 10.53 5.94 -13.33
C LEU A 192 9.65 6.98 -14.04
N GLU A 193 10.27 7.97 -14.67
CA GLU A 193 9.62 9.00 -15.45
C GLU A 193 8.78 8.43 -16.60
N ASP A 194 9.21 7.31 -17.21
CA ASP A 194 8.51 6.66 -18.32
C ASP A 194 7.16 6.05 -17.90
N ALA A 195 6.96 5.85 -16.59
CA ALA A 195 5.70 5.32 -16.06
C ALA A 195 4.65 6.40 -15.83
N PHE A 196 5.00 7.68 -15.99
CA PHE A 196 4.11 8.80 -15.71
C PHE A 196 3.86 9.65 -16.95
N ALA A 197 2.72 10.35 -16.97
CA ALA A 197 2.43 11.31 -18.03
C ALA A 197 3.44 12.46 -17.98
N PRO A 198 4.18 12.77 -19.07
CA PRO A 198 5.25 13.79 -19.06
C PRO A 198 4.78 15.15 -18.53
N SER A 199 3.55 15.54 -18.84
CA SER A 199 2.95 16.80 -18.36
C SER A 199 2.72 16.86 -16.85
N THR A 200 2.82 15.75 -16.12
CA THR A 200 2.67 15.68 -14.65
C THR A 200 4.01 15.52 -13.93
N LEU A 201 5.12 15.43 -14.66
CA LEU A 201 6.45 15.37 -14.07
C LEU A 201 6.92 16.72 -13.52
N GLU A 202 6.45 17.82 -14.10
CA GLU A 202 6.76 19.17 -13.60
C GLU A 202 5.91 19.46 -12.36
N THR A 203 6.54 20.08 -11.35
CA THR A 203 5.87 20.51 -10.14
C THR A 203 5.07 21.77 -10.43
N PHE A 204 3.77 21.66 -10.59
CA PHE A 204 2.90 22.84 -10.62
C PHE A 204 2.78 23.36 -9.19
N ARG A 205 3.52 24.41 -8.85
CA ARG A 205 3.21 25.20 -7.65
C ARG A 205 1.83 25.82 -7.85
N GLN A 206 0.88 25.43 -7.02
CA GLN A 206 -0.38 26.14 -6.87
C GLN A 206 -0.16 27.38 -6.01
#